data_59426f0651ff5f753ed4a6d03ed27ca4
#
_entry.id   59426f0651ff5f753ed4a6d03ed27ca4
#
_cell.length_a   1.000
_cell.length_b   1.000
_cell.length_c   1.000
_cell.angle_alpha   90.00
_cell.angle_beta   90.00
_cell.angle_gamma   90.00
#
_symmetry.space_group_name_H-M   'P 1'
#
loop_
_entity.id
_entity.type
_entity.pdbx_description
1 polymer ?
#
loop_
_entity_poly.entity_id
_entity_poly.type
_entity_poly.pdbx_seq_one_letter_code
_entity_poly.pdbx_strand_id
1 'polypeptide(L)'
;MDQPAAAEIVNLHKTFKTGLGKPVVHAVRGIDMNIRQGEVYGLIGPNGSGKSTLMKALLGLVRPTEGSCSIFGRSSLAPDSKEEVGFLPENPYFYKFLTGAETVSFYGKLCGLSEKPLKEKVRELLELVGLADAADRRLGGYSKGMLQRIGMAQALVQSPRLLVLDEPTAGVDPLGSRDIRNII
;
A
#
# COMPACT_ATOMS: atom_id res chain seq x y z
N MET A 1 -28.18 -7.63 6.24
CA MET A 1 -27.18 -7.07 7.18
C MET A 1 -26.24 -6.25 6.32
N ASP A 2 -26.11 -4.95 6.59
CA ASP A 2 -25.13 -4.12 5.86
C ASP A 2 -23.73 -4.66 6.10
N GLN A 3 -22.98 -4.87 5.01
CA GLN A 3 -21.58 -5.27 5.12
C GLN A 3 -20.77 -4.11 5.74
N PRO A 4 -19.80 -4.39 6.62
CA PRO A 4 -18.96 -3.34 7.18
C PRO A 4 -18.22 -2.60 6.07
N ALA A 5 -17.95 -1.32 6.26
CA ALA A 5 -17.11 -0.53 5.37
C ALA A 5 -15.75 -1.21 5.18
N ALA A 6 -15.17 -1.07 3.98
CA ALA A 6 -13.81 -1.55 3.72
C ALA A 6 -12.80 -0.78 4.60
N ALA A 7 -13.01 0.54 4.72
CA ALA A 7 -12.23 1.40 5.60
C ALA A 7 -13.11 2.52 6.17
N GLU A 8 -12.92 2.82 7.44
CA GLU A 8 -13.63 3.90 8.12
C GLU A 8 -12.66 4.71 8.97
N ILE A 9 -12.79 6.02 8.88
CA ILE A 9 -12.05 6.99 9.69
C ILE A 9 -13.06 7.90 10.37
N VAL A 10 -12.93 8.06 11.68
CA VAL A 10 -13.83 8.89 12.49
C VAL A 10 -13.02 9.94 13.23
N ASN A 11 -13.33 11.22 12.94
CA ASN A 11 -12.73 12.40 13.56
C ASN A 11 -11.21 12.30 13.74
N LEU A 12 -10.49 11.90 12.66
CA LEU A 12 -9.06 11.65 12.72
C LEU A 12 -8.27 12.94 12.87
N HIS A 13 -7.51 13.06 13.95
CA HIS A 13 -6.47 14.06 14.14
C HIS A 13 -5.10 13.43 14.21
N LYS A 14 -4.11 14.05 13.58
CA LYS A 14 -2.70 13.67 13.76
C LYS A 14 -1.80 14.89 13.88
N THR A 15 -1.15 14.94 15.02
CA THR A 15 -0.19 15.98 15.38
C THR A 15 1.18 15.36 15.62
N PHE A 16 2.21 15.92 15.03
CA PHE A 16 3.61 15.57 15.27
C PHE A 16 4.30 16.65 16.08
N LYS A 17 4.94 16.23 17.20
CA LYS A 17 5.83 17.09 17.99
C LYS A 17 7.26 16.84 17.54
N THR A 18 7.89 17.81 16.91
CA THR A 18 9.22 17.65 16.29
C THR A 18 10.39 17.85 17.25
N GLY A 19 10.13 18.01 18.58
CA GLY A 19 11.12 18.14 19.66
C GLY A 19 10.87 19.35 20.56
N LEU A 20 11.65 19.46 21.65
CA LEU A 20 11.57 20.59 22.59
C LEU A 20 11.82 21.91 21.86
N GLY A 21 10.87 22.85 21.95
CA GLY A 21 10.96 24.17 21.33
C GLY A 21 10.73 24.22 19.81
N LYS A 22 10.39 23.11 19.16
CA LYS A 22 10.09 23.08 17.72
C LYS A 22 8.58 23.17 17.46
N PRO A 23 8.17 23.69 16.29
CA PRO A 23 6.75 23.85 15.97
C PRO A 23 6.02 22.51 15.94
N VAL A 24 4.80 22.53 16.41
CA VAL A 24 3.86 21.40 16.32
C VAL A 24 3.26 21.37 14.93
N VAL A 25 3.31 20.21 14.25
CA VAL A 25 2.75 20.03 12.92
C VAL A 25 1.43 19.28 13.02
N HIS A 26 0.33 19.96 12.70
CA HIS A 26 -1.01 19.35 12.59
C HIS A 26 -1.17 18.76 11.17
N ALA A 27 -0.82 17.51 10.99
CA ALA A 27 -0.80 16.84 9.68
C ALA A 27 -2.22 16.43 9.22
N VAL A 28 -3.12 16.10 10.15
CA VAL A 28 -4.54 15.79 9.89
C VAL A 28 -5.38 16.49 10.95
N ARG A 29 -6.53 17.07 10.54
CA ARG A 29 -7.35 17.95 11.38
C ARG A 29 -8.83 17.59 11.29
N GLY A 30 -9.26 16.51 12.00
CA GLY A 30 -10.66 16.12 12.10
C GLY A 30 -11.24 15.63 10.78
N ILE A 31 -10.69 14.54 10.22
CA ILE A 31 -11.19 13.94 8.96
C ILE A 31 -12.11 12.78 9.31
N ASP A 32 -13.27 12.77 8.66
CA ASP A 32 -14.19 11.65 8.59
C ASP A 32 -14.18 11.07 7.18
N MET A 33 -14.13 9.74 7.05
CA MET A 33 -14.13 9.05 5.76
C MET A 33 -14.74 7.65 5.91
N ASN A 34 -15.54 7.26 4.95
CA ASN A 34 -16.12 5.92 4.86
C ASN A 34 -15.97 5.41 3.44
N ILE A 35 -15.26 4.29 3.27
CA ILE A 35 -15.03 3.64 1.98
C ILE A 35 -15.78 2.31 1.98
N ARG A 36 -16.66 2.11 1.00
CA ARG A 36 -17.44 0.88 0.87
C ARG A 36 -16.60 -0.22 0.20
N GLN A 37 -17.01 -1.46 0.41
CA GLN A 37 -16.44 -2.58 -0.33
C GLN A 37 -16.76 -2.46 -1.82
N GLY A 38 -15.77 -2.74 -2.68
CA GLY A 38 -15.90 -2.58 -4.14
C GLY A 38 -15.83 -1.13 -4.64
N GLU A 39 -15.55 -0.16 -3.76
CA GLU A 39 -15.40 1.25 -4.14
C GLU A 39 -13.95 1.57 -4.49
N VAL A 40 -13.75 2.37 -5.54
CA VAL A 40 -12.48 3.03 -5.84
C VAL A 40 -12.52 4.45 -5.29
N TYR A 41 -11.72 4.73 -4.28
CA TYR A 41 -11.69 6.01 -3.58
C TYR A 41 -10.40 6.78 -3.87
N GLY A 42 -10.52 7.97 -4.48
CA GLY A 42 -9.39 8.84 -4.82
C GLY A 42 -9.13 9.91 -3.76
N LEU A 43 -7.94 9.89 -3.14
CA LEU A 43 -7.49 10.92 -2.21
C LEU A 43 -6.62 11.95 -2.94
N ILE A 44 -7.16 13.16 -3.17
CA ILE A 44 -6.53 14.22 -3.96
C ILE A 44 -6.18 15.40 -3.06
N GLY A 45 -5.03 16.01 -3.30
CA GLY A 45 -4.59 17.22 -2.58
C GLY A 45 -3.12 17.53 -2.87
N PRO A 46 -2.67 18.76 -2.54
CA PRO A 46 -1.27 19.17 -2.75
C PRO A 46 -0.29 18.36 -1.88
N ASN A 47 1.01 18.45 -2.21
CA ASN A 47 2.06 17.87 -1.38
C ASN A 47 2.03 18.51 0.02
N GLY A 48 2.20 17.69 1.06
CA GLY A 48 2.13 18.15 2.45
C GLY A 48 0.72 18.30 3.01
N SER A 49 -0.36 18.02 2.25
CA SER A 49 -1.75 18.12 2.75
C SER A 49 -2.14 17.01 3.74
N GLY A 50 -1.27 16.05 4.02
CA GLY A 50 -1.51 14.98 4.99
C GLY A 50 -1.99 13.66 4.39
N LYS A 51 -2.09 13.49 3.07
CA LYS A 51 -2.56 12.27 2.40
C LYS A 51 -1.84 11.00 2.89
N SER A 52 -0.51 10.97 2.79
CA SER A 52 0.28 9.82 3.25
C SER A 52 0.18 9.61 4.77
N THR A 53 -0.02 10.68 5.55
CA THR A 53 -0.26 10.56 7.01
C THR A 53 -1.61 9.91 7.29
N LEU A 54 -2.65 10.30 6.56
CA LEU A 54 -3.99 9.71 6.64
C LEU A 54 -3.94 8.22 6.29
N MET A 55 -3.33 7.86 5.15
CA MET A 55 -3.16 6.46 4.73
C MET A 55 -2.36 5.65 5.76
N LYS A 56 -1.26 6.20 6.29
CA LYS A 56 -0.47 5.54 7.35
C LYS A 56 -1.26 5.37 8.65
N ALA A 57 -2.14 6.30 9.00
CA ALA A 57 -3.03 6.16 10.17
C ALA A 57 -4.08 5.08 9.93
N LEU A 58 -4.70 5.05 8.74
CA LEU A 58 -5.62 3.99 8.33
C LEU A 58 -4.95 2.60 8.37
N LEU A 59 -3.70 2.50 7.93
CA LEU A 59 -2.91 1.27 7.98
C LEU A 59 -2.37 0.93 9.38
N GLY A 60 -2.63 1.78 10.40
CA GLY A 60 -2.11 1.59 11.76
C GLY A 60 -0.59 1.75 11.89
N LEU A 61 0.08 2.26 10.85
CA LEU A 61 1.52 2.56 10.85
C LEU A 61 1.84 3.82 11.64
N VAL A 62 0.84 4.70 11.80
CA VAL A 62 0.93 5.92 12.61
C VAL A 62 -0.30 5.96 13.51
N ARG A 63 -0.09 6.02 14.83
CA ARG A 63 -1.19 6.12 15.79
C ARG A 63 -1.85 7.50 15.68
N PRO A 64 -3.18 7.60 15.56
CA PRO A 64 -3.93 8.85 15.68
C PRO A 64 -3.60 9.61 16.97
N THR A 65 -3.66 10.94 16.95
CA THR A 65 -3.65 11.75 18.18
C THR A 65 -5.03 11.76 18.83
N GLU A 66 -6.08 11.86 17.98
CA GLU A 66 -7.49 11.75 18.35
C GLU A 66 -8.25 11.05 17.22
N GLY A 67 -9.43 10.52 17.53
CA GLY A 67 -10.24 9.77 16.57
C GLY A 67 -9.79 8.34 16.41
N SER A 68 -10.35 7.66 15.42
CA SER A 68 -10.08 6.24 15.17
C SER A 68 -10.10 5.89 13.68
N CYS A 69 -9.46 4.78 13.35
CA CYS A 69 -9.53 4.17 12.02
C CYS A 69 -9.87 2.69 12.18
N SER A 70 -10.70 2.17 11.27
CA SER A 70 -11.02 0.74 11.19
C SER A 70 -10.94 0.23 9.76
N ILE A 71 -10.65 -1.06 9.60
CA ILE A 71 -10.61 -1.79 8.33
C ILE A 71 -11.49 -3.03 8.51
N PHE A 72 -12.51 -3.20 7.67
CA PHE A 72 -13.53 -4.25 7.77
C PHE A 72 -14.10 -4.38 9.20
N GLY A 73 -14.34 -3.24 9.87
CA GLY A 73 -14.87 -3.17 11.23
C GLY A 73 -13.87 -3.49 12.33
N ARG A 74 -12.61 -3.81 12.02
CA ARG A 74 -11.54 -4.04 13.01
C ARG A 74 -10.70 -2.78 13.19
N SER A 75 -10.27 -2.50 14.42
CA SER A 75 -9.36 -1.37 14.66
C SER A 75 -8.11 -1.46 13.77
N SER A 76 -7.75 -0.36 13.11
CA SER A 76 -6.54 -0.30 12.29
C SER A 76 -5.23 -0.51 13.09
N LEU A 77 -5.28 -0.44 14.40
CA LEU A 77 -4.13 -0.73 15.27
C LEU A 77 -3.98 -2.23 15.59
N ALA A 78 -5.01 -3.03 15.33
CA ALA A 78 -4.97 -4.46 15.55
C ALA A 78 -4.18 -5.16 14.44
N PRO A 79 -3.32 -6.15 14.75
CA PRO A 79 -2.52 -6.85 13.72
C PRO A 79 -3.36 -7.55 12.66
N ASP A 80 -4.43 -8.19 13.06
CA ASP A 80 -5.35 -8.94 12.20
C ASP A 80 -6.11 -8.08 11.18
N SER A 81 -6.23 -6.78 11.42
CA SER A 81 -6.81 -5.85 10.44
C SER A 81 -5.98 -5.72 9.14
N LYS A 82 -4.71 -6.14 9.13
CA LYS A 82 -3.79 -6.03 7.99
C LYS A 82 -3.76 -7.29 7.11
N GLU A 83 -4.33 -8.39 7.57
CA GLU A 83 -4.30 -9.66 6.84
C GLU A 83 -4.95 -9.59 5.44
N GLU A 84 -5.90 -8.67 5.29
CA GLU A 84 -6.65 -8.48 4.04
C GLU A 84 -6.27 -7.17 3.31
N VAL A 85 -5.11 -6.56 3.67
CA VAL A 85 -4.67 -5.25 3.14
C VAL A 85 -3.40 -5.38 2.33
N GLY A 86 -3.44 -4.91 1.07
CA GLY A 86 -2.24 -4.65 0.27
C GLY A 86 -1.85 -3.18 0.36
N PHE A 87 -0.57 -2.91 0.47
CA PHE A 87 -0.05 -1.54 0.53
C PHE A 87 1.14 -1.33 -0.40
N LEU A 88 1.03 -0.31 -1.24
CA LEU A 88 2.12 0.21 -2.05
C LEU A 88 2.47 1.63 -1.56
N PRO A 89 3.62 1.84 -0.91
CA PRO A 89 4.08 3.18 -0.55
C PRO A 89 4.61 3.95 -1.77
N GLU A 90 4.67 5.28 -1.71
CA GLU A 90 5.22 6.16 -2.75
C GLU A 90 6.62 5.73 -3.23
N ASN A 91 7.49 5.35 -2.29
CA ASN A 91 8.85 4.90 -2.57
C ASN A 91 9.07 3.51 -1.94
N PRO A 92 8.73 2.43 -2.66
CA PRO A 92 8.95 1.08 -2.15
C PRO A 92 10.44 0.77 -2.05
N TYR A 93 10.85 0.19 -0.93
CA TYR A 93 12.24 -0.20 -0.69
C TYR A 93 12.38 -1.73 -0.74
N PHE A 94 13.26 -2.21 -1.60
CA PHE A 94 13.51 -3.63 -1.81
C PHE A 94 14.99 -3.99 -1.67
N TYR A 95 15.27 -5.25 -1.37
CA TYR A 95 16.61 -5.81 -1.37
C TYR A 95 17.13 -5.93 -2.81
N LYS A 96 18.07 -5.07 -3.21
CA LYS A 96 18.58 -4.95 -4.58
C LYS A 96 19.26 -6.21 -5.12
N PHE A 97 19.69 -7.10 -4.26
CA PHE A 97 20.35 -8.37 -4.61
C PHE A 97 19.34 -9.48 -4.96
N LEU A 98 18.06 -9.36 -4.58
CA LEU A 98 17.01 -10.29 -4.96
C LEU A 98 16.56 -10.03 -6.40
N THR A 99 16.09 -11.09 -7.06
CA THR A 99 15.39 -11.00 -8.34
C THR A 99 13.93 -10.57 -8.15
N GLY A 100 13.23 -10.26 -9.25
CA GLY A 100 11.80 -9.96 -9.23
C GLY A 100 10.99 -11.10 -8.63
N ALA A 101 11.22 -12.34 -9.10
CA ALA A 101 10.54 -13.53 -8.63
C ALA A 101 10.84 -13.84 -7.16
N GLU A 102 12.11 -13.74 -6.75
CA GLU A 102 12.52 -13.94 -5.35
C GLU A 102 11.87 -12.89 -4.44
N THR A 103 11.74 -11.65 -4.89
CA THR A 103 11.13 -10.57 -4.10
C THR A 103 9.65 -10.84 -3.85
N VAL A 104 8.86 -11.13 -4.88
CA VAL A 104 7.43 -11.43 -4.71
C VAL A 104 7.25 -12.70 -3.87
N SER A 105 8.09 -13.73 -4.10
CA SER A 105 8.08 -14.96 -3.30
C SER A 105 8.40 -14.69 -1.82
N PHE A 106 9.38 -13.85 -1.53
CA PHE A 106 9.76 -13.47 -0.17
C PHE A 106 8.57 -12.84 0.58
N TYR A 107 7.90 -11.86 -0.02
CA TYR A 107 6.73 -11.23 0.60
C TYR A 107 5.55 -12.19 0.73
N GLY A 108 5.31 -13.08 -0.25
CA GLY A 108 4.28 -14.11 -0.15
C GLY A 108 4.53 -15.06 1.02
N LYS A 109 5.79 -15.48 1.25
CA LYS A 109 6.17 -16.28 2.42
C LYS A 109 5.96 -15.54 3.73
N LEU A 110 6.26 -14.24 3.79
CA LEU A 110 5.98 -13.40 4.97
C LEU A 110 4.47 -13.30 5.26
N CYS A 111 3.63 -13.35 4.23
CA CYS A 111 2.17 -13.42 4.37
C CYS A 111 1.65 -14.84 4.67
N GLY A 112 2.54 -15.82 4.89
CA GLY A 112 2.15 -17.20 5.25
C GLY A 112 1.73 -18.09 4.09
N LEU A 113 1.95 -17.67 2.83
CA LEU A 113 1.62 -18.51 1.66
C LEU A 113 2.58 -19.68 1.56
N SER A 114 2.02 -20.89 1.33
CA SER A 114 2.80 -22.10 1.15
C SER A 114 3.42 -22.17 -0.25
N GLU A 115 4.55 -22.89 -0.38
CA GLU A 115 5.42 -22.84 -1.57
C GLU A 115 4.73 -23.15 -2.89
N LYS A 116 3.89 -24.19 -2.94
CA LYS A 116 3.29 -24.65 -4.20
C LYS A 116 2.34 -23.62 -4.81
N PRO A 117 1.30 -23.09 -4.10
CA PRO A 117 0.44 -22.04 -4.64
C PRO A 117 1.19 -20.72 -4.83
N LEU A 118 2.20 -20.44 -4.00
CA LEU A 118 3.01 -19.22 -4.13
C LEU A 118 3.77 -19.16 -5.45
N LYS A 119 4.34 -20.27 -5.92
CA LYS A 119 5.09 -20.29 -7.19
C LYS A 119 4.21 -19.92 -8.39
N GLU A 120 2.97 -20.42 -8.43
CA GLU A 120 2.00 -20.04 -9.47
C GLU A 120 1.60 -18.58 -9.33
N LYS A 121 1.29 -18.13 -8.12
CA LYS A 121 0.92 -16.75 -7.83
C LYS A 121 2.01 -15.73 -8.21
N VAL A 122 3.28 -16.05 -7.94
CA VAL A 122 4.42 -15.22 -8.34
C VAL A 122 4.47 -15.04 -9.85
N ARG A 123 4.31 -16.12 -10.62
CA ARG A 123 4.28 -16.05 -12.08
C ARG A 123 3.13 -15.19 -12.58
N GLU A 124 1.91 -15.45 -12.11
CA GLU A 124 0.71 -14.67 -12.46
C GLU A 124 0.88 -13.17 -12.17
N LEU A 125 1.43 -12.83 -11.00
CA LEU A 125 1.62 -11.43 -10.62
C LEU A 125 2.70 -10.76 -11.46
N LEU A 126 3.79 -11.44 -11.80
CA LEU A 126 4.83 -10.88 -12.68
C LEU A 126 4.32 -10.69 -14.11
N GLU A 127 3.48 -11.59 -14.61
CA GLU A 127 2.77 -11.42 -15.88
C GLU A 127 1.82 -10.21 -15.81
N LEU A 128 0.99 -10.13 -14.75
CA LEU A 128 0.03 -9.04 -14.53
C LEU A 128 0.71 -7.66 -14.54
N VAL A 129 1.86 -7.54 -13.88
CA VAL A 129 2.59 -6.26 -13.82
C VAL A 129 3.57 -6.06 -14.99
N GLY A 130 3.57 -6.94 -16.00
CA GLY A 130 4.40 -6.85 -17.20
C GLY A 130 5.91 -6.97 -16.92
N LEU A 131 6.28 -7.85 -15.99
CA LEU A 131 7.68 -8.10 -15.59
C LEU A 131 8.10 -9.57 -15.75
N ALA A 132 7.34 -10.39 -16.48
CA ALA A 132 7.65 -11.80 -16.70
C ALA A 132 9.06 -11.99 -17.28
N ASP A 133 9.43 -11.23 -18.33
CA ASP A 133 10.74 -11.30 -18.99
C ASP A 133 11.90 -10.80 -18.11
N ALA A 134 11.60 -10.07 -17.04
CA ALA A 134 12.59 -9.55 -16.10
C ALA A 134 12.56 -10.29 -14.74
N ALA A 135 11.78 -11.36 -14.62
CA ALA A 135 11.55 -12.09 -13.37
C ALA A 135 12.84 -12.49 -12.67
N ASP A 136 13.83 -12.99 -13.41
CA ASP A 136 15.11 -13.49 -12.89
C ASP A 136 16.21 -12.44 -12.83
N ARG A 137 15.92 -11.20 -13.24
CA ARG A 137 16.86 -10.09 -13.15
C ARG A 137 16.83 -9.49 -11.75
N ARG A 138 18.01 -9.17 -11.17
CA ARG A 138 18.12 -8.54 -9.85
C ARG A 138 17.51 -7.14 -9.85
N LEU A 139 16.82 -6.78 -8.75
CA LEU A 139 16.17 -5.47 -8.59
C LEU A 139 17.13 -4.28 -8.65
N GLY A 140 18.41 -4.48 -8.35
CA GLY A 140 19.44 -3.45 -8.53
C GLY A 140 19.59 -2.94 -9.97
N GLY A 141 19.12 -3.71 -10.97
CA GLY A 141 19.08 -3.32 -12.37
C GLY A 141 17.70 -2.86 -12.86
N TYR A 142 16.70 -2.77 -11.99
CA TYR A 142 15.37 -2.32 -12.37
C TYR A 142 15.30 -0.79 -12.47
N SER A 143 14.52 -0.29 -13.44
CA SER A 143 14.14 1.12 -13.51
C SER A 143 13.17 1.48 -12.38
N LYS A 144 12.98 2.78 -12.12
CA LYS A 144 11.99 3.24 -11.13
C LYS A 144 10.58 2.69 -11.43
N GLY A 145 10.15 2.71 -12.70
CA GLY A 145 8.86 2.15 -13.10
C GLY A 145 8.77 0.63 -12.90
N MET A 146 9.86 -0.11 -13.10
CA MET A 146 9.89 -1.55 -12.80
C MET A 146 9.82 -1.79 -11.28
N LEU A 147 10.49 -0.98 -10.45
CA LEU A 147 10.39 -1.08 -9.00
C LEU A 147 8.98 -0.78 -8.50
N GLN A 148 8.29 0.18 -9.13
CA GLN A 148 6.90 0.48 -8.80
C GLN A 148 5.97 -0.70 -9.15
N ARG A 149 6.17 -1.32 -10.32
CA ARG A 149 5.40 -2.50 -10.74
C ARG A 149 5.68 -3.73 -9.86
N ILE A 150 6.91 -3.95 -9.42
CA ILE A 150 7.20 -4.99 -8.40
C ILE A 150 6.52 -4.68 -7.07
N GLY A 151 6.44 -3.40 -6.67
CA GLY A 151 5.70 -2.98 -5.49
C GLY A 151 4.21 -3.30 -5.59
N MET A 152 3.63 -3.13 -6.78
CA MET A 152 2.24 -3.53 -7.05
C MET A 152 2.08 -5.06 -6.91
N ALA A 153 2.96 -5.86 -7.51
CA ALA A 153 2.93 -7.32 -7.36
C ALA A 153 3.05 -7.75 -5.88
N GLN A 154 3.92 -7.09 -5.13
CA GLN A 154 4.07 -7.31 -3.68
C GLN A 154 2.78 -6.96 -2.92
N ALA A 155 2.14 -5.83 -3.22
CA ALA A 155 0.90 -5.43 -2.58
C ALA A 155 -0.26 -6.40 -2.86
N LEU A 156 -0.24 -7.07 -4.01
CA LEU A 156 -1.28 -8.01 -4.46
C LEU A 156 -1.02 -9.47 -4.04
N VAL A 157 0.16 -9.82 -3.50
CA VAL A 157 0.58 -11.21 -3.31
C VAL A 157 -0.35 -12.02 -2.41
N GLN A 158 -0.92 -11.41 -1.39
CA GLN A 158 -1.88 -12.06 -0.48
C GLN A 158 -3.34 -11.98 -0.92
N SER A 159 -3.61 -11.52 -2.17
CA SER A 159 -4.98 -11.32 -2.69
C SER A 159 -5.83 -10.42 -1.77
N PRO A 160 -5.39 -9.20 -1.48
CA PRO A 160 -6.03 -8.32 -0.50
C PRO A 160 -7.45 -7.94 -0.93
N ARG A 161 -8.32 -7.70 0.06
CA ARG A 161 -9.67 -7.12 -0.14
C ARG A 161 -9.66 -5.59 -0.12
N LEU A 162 -8.63 -4.99 0.50
CA LEU A 162 -8.39 -3.56 0.48
C LEU A 162 -6.99 -3.29 -0.07
N LEU A 163 -6.88 -2.51 -1.13
CA LEU A 163 -5.62 -2.07 -1.71
C LEU A 163 -5.43 -0.57 -1.44
N VAL A 164 -4.35 -0.21 -0.77
CA VAL A 164 -3.97 1.18 -0.49
C VAL A 164 -2.73 1.53 -1.30
N LEU A 165 -2.83 2.58 -2.11
CA LEU A 165 -1.76 2.99 -3.03
C LEU A 165 -1.39 4.45 -2.76
N ASP A 166 -0.13 4.70 -2.39
CA ASP A 166 0.41 6.05 -2.18
C ASP A 166 1.21 6.47 -3.42
N GLU A 167 0.63 7.33 -4.26
CA GLU A 167 1.20 7.84 -5.50
C GLU A 167 1.74 6.73 -6.45
N PRO A 168 0.92 5.74 -6.83
CA PRO A 168 1.39 4.52 -7.52
C PRO A 168 2.06 4.78 -8.88
N THR A 169 1.85 5.96 -9.48
CA THR A 169 2.44 6.36 -10.77
C THR A 169 3.55 7.40 -10.64
N ALA A 170 3.96 7.76 -9.42
CA ALA A 170 4.98 8.80 -9.21
C ALA A 170 6.33 8.43 -9.84
N GLY A 171 6.81 9.30 -10.73
CA GLY A 171 8.11 9.14 -11.40
C GLY A 171 8.18 7.94 -12.37
N VAL A 172 7.04 7.46 -12.82
CA VAL A 172 6.88 6.47 -13.89
C VAL A 172 6.56 7.22 -15.19
N ASP A 173 7.07 6.75 -16.31
CA ASP A 173 6.76 7.33 -17.62
C ASP A 173 5.27 7.16 -17.99
N PRO A 174 4.76 7.89 -19.01
CA PRO A 174 3.34 7.83 -19.34
C PRO A 174 2.81 6.45 -19.73
N LEU A 175 3.63 5.59 -20.35
CA LEU A 175 3.25 4.22 -20.72
C LEU A 175 3.15 3.35 -19.47
N GLY A 176 4.19 3.35 -18.63
CA GLY A 176 4.17 2.62 -17.36
C GLY A 176 3.07 3.08 -16.41
N SER A 177 2.73 4.39 -16.42
CA SER A 177 1.60 4.92 -15.65
C SER A 177 0.25 4.41 -16.15
N ARG A 178 0.11 4.18 -17.45
CA ARG A 178 -1.08 3.56 -18.06
C ARG A 178 -1.17 2.09 -17.66
N ASP A 179 -0.05 1.36 -17.69
CA ASP A 179 -0.02 -0.05 -17.30
C ASP A 179 -0.44 -0.23 -15.83
N ILE A 180 0.08 0.59 -14.92
CA ILE A 180 -0.32 0.57 -13.51
C ILE A 180 -1.82 0.85 -13.34
N ARG A 181 -2.38 1.83 -14.07
CA ARG A 181 -3.82 2.12 -14.01
C ARG A 181 -4.70 0.98 -14.53
N ASN A 182 -4.21 0.19 -15.48
CA ASN A 182 -4.93 -0.96 -16.00
C ASN A 182 -4.94 -2.16 -15.04
N ILE A 183 -4.06 -2.16 -14.03
CA ILE A 183 -3.98 -3.19 -12.99
C ILE A 183 -4.96 -2.89 -11.84
N ILE A 184 -5.24 -1.59 -11.60
CA ILE A 184 -6.16 -1.10 -10.56
C ILE A 184 -7.61 -1.17 -11.06
#